data_402f110505362ef031c0378185d120b7
#
_entry.id   402f110505362ef031c0378185d120b7
#
_cell.length_a   1.000
_cell.length_b   1.000
_cell.length_c   1.000
_cell.angle_alpha   90.00
_cell.angle_beta   90.00
_cell.angle_gamma   90.00
#
_symmetry.space_group_name_H-M   'P 1'
#
loop_
_entity.id
_entity.type
_entity.pdbx_description
1 polymer ?
#
loop_
_entity_poly.entity_id
_entity_poly.type
_entity_poly.pdbx_seq_one_letter_code
_entity_poly.pdbx_strand_id
1 'polypeptide(L)'
;MPARFDPPSSTVSHRPVTRSCSARRPTPPKPQFKNNPPRSQTPDPKTRALTPLPSLSPSIPVKSAAVEKPWKTHDCRLVLEDGSVWSGRSFGAKGTAVGEVVFNTSLTGYQEILTDPSYAGQFVLFTCPEIGNVGINLEDMESTQAHMGGMLVRHLSLNVSNYRSAMSLPEYLEQQNVIGISEIDTRAITRRLRDTGCLNGIITTDASKSDEELVAMAKDWTIVGKDMISEVTCAEPYEWSDPTGEEWEWAAEAKASTKGSLHVVAYDFGVKHNIMRRLASFGCRITVVPASMPAAEVMAMDPDGILFSNGPGDPSAVPYAVENAKAILGEVPVFGICMGHQVLGQAFGGETFKLKFGHHGGNHPVRGPSGRVEISSQNHNFAVKPDSLPKEVEVSHINLNDGTCAGMVYPAMRAMTIQYHPEASPGPHDSDPCFEDFVVMMKAAKREKAI
;
A
#
# COMPACT_ATOMS: atom_id res chain seq x y z
N MET A 1 -27.71 39.86 -39.38
CA MET A 1 -26.42 39.77 -40.09
C MET A 1 -25.31 39.85 -39.04
N PRO A 2 -24.58 38.82 -38.76
CA PRO A 2 -23.43 38.87 -37.83
C PRO A 2 -22.14 39.05 -38.63
N ALA A 3 -21.26 39.92 -38.12
CA ALA A 3 -19.95 40.20 -38.65
C ALA A 3 -18.99 39.07 -38.38
N ARG A 4 -18.25 38.63 -39.41
CA ARG A 4 -17.13 37.69 -39.32
C ARG A 4 -15.90 38.46 -38.88
N PHE A 5 -15.18 37.93 -37.89
CA PHE A 5 -13.80 38.30 -37.56
C PHE A 5 -12.85 37.23 -38.08
N ASP A 6 -11.94 37.64 -38.98
CA ASP A 6 -10.81 36.85 -39.45
C ASP A 6 -9.61 37.05 -38.51
N PRO A 7 -8.82 35.99 -38.20
CA PRO A 7 -7.60 36.13 -37.39
C PRO A 7 -6.41 36.56 -38.26
N PRO A 8 -5.42 37.26 -37.68
CA PRO A 8 -4.24 37.73 -38.42
C PRO A 8 -3.22 36.58 -38.65
N SER A 9 -2.77 36.47 -39.88
CA SER A 9 -1.67 35.59 -40.31
C SER A 9 -0.33 36.15 -39.85
N SER A 10 0.44 35.40 -39.04
CA SER A 10 1.86 35.63 -38.80
C SER A 10 2.67 34.49 -39.38
N THR A 11 3.33 34.74 -40.50
CA THR A 11 4.34 33.91 -41.13
C THR A 11 5.64 34.04 -40.35
N VAL A 12 6.05 33.00 -39.65
CA VAL A 12 7.42 32.87 -39.10
C VAL A 12 8.24 31.94 -39.99
N SER A 13 9.28 32.48 -40.65
CA SER A 13 10.19 31.75 -41.51
C SER A 13 11.15 30.89 -40.65
N HIS A 14 11.06 29.58 -40.78
CA HIS A 14 12.07 28.67 -40.25
C HIS A 14 13.25 28.54 -41.22
N ARG A 15 14.41 29.01 -40.82
CA ARG A 15 15.71 28.62 -41.44
C ARG A 15 16.21 27.32 -40.77
N PRO A 16 16.57 26.29 -41.52
CA PRO A 16 17.18 25.10 -40.96
C PRO A 16 18.64 25.34 -40.59
N VAL A 17 18.99 25.16 -39.33
CA VAL A 17 20.41 25.12 -38.89
C VAL A 17 20.85 23.66 -38.97
N THR A 18 21.60 23.33 -40.01
CA THR A 18 22.35 22.07 -40.13
C THR A 18 23.61 22.18 -39.26
N ARG A 19 23.61 21.45 -38.13
CA ARG A 19 24.86 21.13 -37.42
C ARG A 19 25.19 19.66 -37.67
N SER A 20 26.21 19.45 -38.51
CA SER A 20 26.91 18.19 -38.64
C SER A 20 27.74 17.96 -37.38
N CYS A 21 27.44 16.90 -36.63
CA CYS A 21 28.30 16.43 -35.55
C CYS A 21 28.55 14.94 -35.76
N SER A 22 29.65 14.64 -36.51
CA SER A 22 30.20 13.30 -36.63
C SER A 22 31.17 13.07 -35.48
N ALA A 23 30.69 12.51 -34.38
CA ALA A 23 31.54 11.90 -33.37
C ALA A 23 31.12 10.43 -33.24
N ARG A 24 31.97 9.55 -33.85
CA ARG A 24 31.84 8.10 -33.64
C ARG A 24 32.18 7.77 -32.19
N ARG A 25 31.24 7.22 -31.45
CA ARG A 25 31.50 6.60 -30.13
C ARG A 25 32.34 5.32 -30.38
N PRO A 26 33.39 5.06 -29.59
CA PRO A 26 34.08 3.78 -29.65
C PRO A 26 33.19 2.66 -29.15
N THR A 27 33.13 1.59 -29.91
CA THR A 27 32.49 0.33 -29.53
C THR A 27 33.29 -0.34 -28.42
N PRO A 28 32.64 -0.88 -27.36
CA PRO A 28 33.33 -1.65 -26.34
C PRO A 28 33.85 -2.98 -26.92
N PRO A 29 35.03 -3.46 -26.45
CA PRO A 29 35.62 -4.70 -26.96
C PRO A 29 34.73 -5.92 -26.62
N LYS A 30 34.58 -6.83 -27.58
CA LYS A 30 33.90 -8.11 -27.39
C LYS A 30 34.69 -8.95 -26.38
N PRO A 31 34.01 -9.67 -25.45
CA PRO A 31 34.68 -10.58 -24.54
C PRO A 31 35.30 -11.76 -25.34
N GLN A 32 36.60 -11.96 -25.16
CA GLN A 32 37.29 -13.14 -25.69
C GLN A 32 37.01 -14.34 -24.80
N PHE A 33 36.25 -15.31 -25.32
CA PHE A 33 36.14 -16.60 -24.69
C PHE A 33 37.47 -17.38 -24.86
N LYS A 34 38.13 -17.68 -23.75
CA LYS A 34 39.29 -18.58 -23.75
C LYS A 34 38.81 -20.00 -24.07
N ASN A 35 39.40 -20.60 -25.10
CA ASN A 35 39.18 -22.00 -25.46
C ASN A 35 39.55 -22.91 -24.32
N ASN A 36 38.59 -23.70 -23.84
CA ASN A 36 38.84 -24.82 -22.95
C ASN A 36 39.43 -25.98 -23.74
N PRO A 37 40.34 -26.76 -23.15
CA PRO A 37 40.92 -27.95 -23.83
C PRO A 37 39.86 -29.05 -24.00
N PRO A 38 40.05 -29.99 -24.97
CA PRO A 38 39.05 -31.01 -25.31
C PRO A 38 38.84 -31.99 -24.13
N ARG A 39 37.57 -32.24 -23.85
CA ARG A 39 37.13 -33.28 -22.88
C ARG A 39 37.66 -34.65 -23.33
N SER A 40 38.32 -35.34 -22.41
CA SER A 40 38.68 -36.74 -22.52
C SER A 40 37.43 -37.62 -22.72
N GLN A 41 37.55 -38.54 -23.65
CA GLN A 41 36.55 -39.52 -24.00
C GLN A 41 36.26 -40.43 -22.80
N THR A 42 35.00 -40.55 -22.39
CA THR A 42 34.51 -41.56 -21.46
C THR A 42 34.38 -42.90 -22.21
N PRO A 43 34.78 -44.02 -21.64
CA PRO A 43 34.63 -45.32 -22.25
C PRO A 43 33.18 -45.81 -22.19
N ASP A 44 32.79 -46.48 -23.30
CA ASP A 44 31.53 -47.16 -23.56
C ASP A 44 31.12 -48.17 -22.48
N PRO A 45 29.89 -48.12 -21.91
CA PRO A 45 29.43 -49.09 -20.96
C PRO A 45 29.01 -50.39 -21.63
N LYS A 46 29.90 -51.34 -21.69
CA LYS A 46 29.54 -52.70 -22.06
C LYS A 46 28.60 -53.32 -21.04
N THR A 47 27.47 -53.74 -21.52
CA THR A 47 26.46 -54.62 -20.95
C THR A 47 27.00 -55.59 -19.89
N ARG A 48 26.63 -55.36 -18.65
CA ARG A 48 26.75 -56.33 -17.55
C ARG A 48 25.37 -56.93 -17.31
N ALA A 49 25.25 -58.24 -17.66
CA ALA A 49 24.04 -58.99 -17.37
C ALA A 49 23.79 -59.06 -15.86
N LEU A 50 22.63 -58.59 -15.45
CA LEU A 50 22.14 -58.68 -14.07
C LEU A 50 21.62 -60.11 -13.84
N THR A 51 22.24 -60.79 -12.92
CA THR A 51 21.74 -62.06 -12.36
C THR A 51 20.49 -61.79 -11.53
N PRO A 52 19.41 -62.59 -11.66
CA PRO A 52 18.19 -62.38 -10.85
C PRO A 52 18.45 -62.72 -9.38
N LEU A 53 18.11 -61.78 -8.48
CA LEU A 53 18.05 -62.01 -7.04
C LEU A 53 16.90 -62.97 -6.69
N PRO A 54 17.04 -63.87 -5.75
CA PRO A 54 15.98 -64.78 -5.32
C PRO A 54 14.83 -64.05 -4.69
N SER A 55 13.60 -64.43 -5.10
CA SER A 55 12.34 -63.95 -4.53
C SER A 55 12.21 -64.34 -3.05
N LEU A 56 12.31 -63.33 -2.17
CA LEU A 56 11.89 -63.48 -0.79
C LEU A 56 10.45 -62.96 -0.66
N SER A 57 9.48 -63.89 -0.66
CA SER A 57 8.21 -63.62 -0.04
C SER A 57 8.29 -64.09 1.43
N PRO A 58 7.89 -63.27 2.37
CA PRO A 58 6.62 -63.46 3.02
C PRO A 58 5.82 -62.18 3.15
N SER A 59 4.56 -62.26 2.76
CA SER A 59 3.52 -61.26 3.00
C SER A 59 3.29 -61.14 4.49
N ILE A 60 3.90 -60.07 5.08
CA ILE A 60 3.43 -59.52 6.36
C ILE A 60 2.27 -58.57 6.01
N PRO A 61 1.05 -58.78 6.55
CA PRO A 61 -0.02 -57.84 6.37
C PRO A 61 0.33 -56.58 7.17
N VAL A 62 0.94 -55.59 6.53
CA VAL A 62 1.05 -54.23 7.07
C VAL A 62 -0.36 -53.66 7.05
N LYS A 63 -1.08 -53.71 8.18
CA LYS A 63 -2.15 -52.77 8.44
C LYS A 63 -1.53 -51.39 8.29
N SER A 64 -1.84 -50.70 7.20
CA SER A 64 -1.50 -49.30 7.04
C SER A 64 -2.33 -48.51 8.05
N ALA A 65 -1.83 -48.37 9.28
CA ALA A 65 -2.14 -47.20 10.03
C ALA A 65 -1.64 -46.03 9.14
N ALA A 66 -2.53 -45.17 8.72
CA ALA A 66 -2.19 -43.95 8.02
C ALA A 66 -1.14 -43.28 8.92
N VAL A 67 0.14 -43.28 8.48
CA VAL A 67 1.16 -42.54 9.14
C VAL A 67 0.76 -41.10 8.98
N GLU A 68 0.21 -40.51 10.07
CA GLU A 68 -0.01 -39.07 10.12
C GLU A 68 1.35 -38.42 9.78
N LYS A 69 1.36 -37.72 8.67
CA LYS A 69 2.55 -36.98 8.25
C LYS A 69 2.53 -35.70 9.08
N PRO A 70 3.34 -35.58 10.13
CA PRO A 70 3.28 -34.45 11.07
C PRO A 70 3.52 -33.09 10.40
N TRP A 71 4.02 -33.08 9.15
CA TRP A 71 4.19 -31.89 8.33
C TRP A 71 2.97 -31.53 7.46
N LYS A 72 1.84 -32.24 7.57
CA LYS A 72 0.58 -32.00 6.85
C LYS A 72 -0.58 -31.70 7.78
N THR A 73 -0.34 -31.22 8.99
CA THR A 73 -1.42 -30.78 9.87
C THR A 73 -1.87 -29.38 9.42
N HIS A 74 -3.04 -29.33 8.79
CA HIS A 74 -3.76 -28.09 8.61
C HIS A 74 -4.46 -27.79 9.95
N ASP A 75 -3.90 -26.87 10.72
CA ASP A 75 -4.34 -26.49 12.06
C ASP A 75 -5.01 -25.11 12.10
N CYS A 76 -5.29 -24.52 10.93
CA CYS A 76 -5.93 -23.23 10.78
C CYS A 76 -6.94 -23.24 9.64
N ARG A 77 -8.03 -22.51 9.82
CA ARG A 77 -9.08 -22.33 8.80
C ARG A 77 -9.35 -20.85 8.56
N LEU A 78 -9.50 -20.49 7.27
CA LEU A 78 -10.17 -19.28 6.84
C LEU A 78 -11.60 -19.68 6.42
N VAL A 79 -12.61 -19.08 7.06
CA VAL A 79 -14.01 -19.28 6.75
C VAL A 79 -14.60 -17.95 6.30
N LEU A 80 -15.16 -17.90 5.07
CA LEU A 80 -15.75 -16.69 4.52
C LEU A 80 -17.26 -16.67 4.73
N GLU A 81 -17.85 -15.48 4.76
CA GLU A 81 -19.30 -15.28 4.97
C GLU A 81 -20.17 -15.97 3.91
N ASP A 82 -19.64 -16.28 2.73
CA ASP A 82 -20.33 -17.00 1.68
C ASP A 82 -20.36 -18.53 1.89
N GLY A 83 -19.79 -19.03 3.00
CA GLY A 83 -19.71 -20.43 3.38
C GLY A 83 -18.47 -21.16 2.84
N SER A 84 -17.57 -20.50 2.11
CA SER A 84 -16.35 -21.15 1.65
C SER A 84 -15.33 -21.30 2.78
N VAL A 85 -14.72 -22.49 2.86
CA VAL A 85 -13.76 -22.87 3.90
C VAL A 85 -12.43 -23.23 3.25
N TRP A 86 -11.36 -22.68 3.78
CA TRP A 86 -9.98 -22.89 3.29
C TRP A 86 -9.11 -23.33 4.46
N SER A 87 -8.67 -24.59 4.44
CA SER A 87 -7.80 -25.15 5.47
C SER A 87 -6.33 -24.94 5.10
N GLY A 88 -5.53 -24.52 6.08
CA GLY A 88 -4.12 -24.26 5.92
C GLY A 88 -3.35 -24.46 7.21
N ARG A 89 -2.10 -24.03 7.22
CA ARG A 89 -1.21 -24.13 8.35
C ARG A 89 -1.05 -22.78 9.03
N SER A 90 -1.25 -22.75 10.34
CA SER A 90 -1.07 -21.53 11.13
C SER A 90 0.39 -21.13 11.27
N PHE A 91 0.63 -19.82 11.33
CA PHE A 91 1.87 -19.21 11.80
C PHE A 91 1.55 -17.90 12.54
N GLY A 92 2.47 -17.45 13.42
CA GLY A 92 2.19 -16.33 14.34
C GLY A 92 1.27 -16.73 15.48
N ALA A 93 0.37 -15.83 15.89
CA ALA A 93 -0.52 -16.03 17.02
C ALA A 93 -1.54 -17.15 16.81
N LYS A 94 -2.13 -17.62 17.92
CA LYS A 94 -3.22 -18.59 17.96
C LYS A 94 -4.51 -17.90 18.43
N GLY A 95 -5.66 -18.40 17.98
CA GLY A 95 -6.97 -17.87 18.39
C GLY A 95 -7.96 -17.78 17.24
N THR A 96 -8.85 -16.81 17.34
CA THR A 96 -9.88 -16.51 16.33
C THR A 96 -9.93 -15.01 16.11
N ALA A 97 -9.86 -14.58 14.85
CA ALA A 97 -9.96 -13.20 14.42
C ALA A 97 -11.07 -13.05 13.36
N VAL A 98 -11.69 -11.86 13.28
CA VAL A 98 -12.67 -11.50 12.27
C VAL A 98 -12.17 -10.28 11.50
N GLY A 99 -12.44 -10.21 10.19
CA GLY A 99 -12.06 -9.08 9.36
C GLY A 99 -12.55 -9.19 7.92
N GLU A 100 -12.47 -8.10 7.17
CA GLU A 100 -12.72 -8.08 5.73
C GLU A 100 -11.50 -8.62 4.98
N VAL A 101 -11.70 -9.57 4.07
CA VAL A 101 -10.63 -10.17 3.29
C VAL A 101 -10.38 -9.35 2.03
N VAL A 102 -9.19 -8.79 1.94
CA VAL A 102 -8.69 -8.07 0.76
C VAL A 102 -7.46 -8.79 0.19
N PHE A 103 -7.13 -8.58 -1.09
CA PHE A 103 -5.93 -9.14 -1.68
C PHE A 103 -4.97 -8.03 -2.12
N ASN A 104 -3.69 -8.18 -1.85
CA ASN A 104 -2.64 -7.24 -2.24
C ASN A 104 -1.76 -7.84 -3.33
N THR A 105 -1.51 -7.07 -4.41
CA THR A 105 -0.76 -7.50 -5.60
C THR A 105 0.70 -7.05 -5.61
N SER A 106 1.20 -6.44 -4.54
CA SER A 106 2.61 -6.08 -4.40
C SER A 106 3.50 -7.31 -4.40
N LEU A 107 4.65 -7.23 -5.06
CA LEU A 107 5.63 -8.32 -5.12
C LEU A 107 6.61 -8.30 -3.94
N THR A 108 6.71 -7.17 -3.24
CA THR A 108 7.63 -6.92 -2.12
C THR A 108 6.92 -6.11 -1.05
N GLY A 109 7.55 -5.90 0.11
CA GLY A 109 7.07 -4.96 1.12
C GLY A 109 5.97 -5.51 2.00
N TYR A 110 6.00 -6.81 2.33
CA TYR A 110 4.99 -7.40 3.21
C TYR A 110 5.02 -6.82 4.63
N GLN A 111 6.19 -6.35 5.10
CA GLN A 111 6.34 -5.73 6.41
C GLN A 111 5.69 -4.36 6.45
N GLU A 112 5.90 -3.54 5.43
CA GLU A 112 5.27 -2.23 5.27
C GLU A 112 3.74 -2.37 5.19
N ILE A 113 3.25 -3.38 4.44
CA ILE A 113 1.82 -3.70 4.39
C ILE A 113 1.28 -4.14 5.77
N LEU A 114 2.04 -4.98 6.50
CA LEU A 114 1.67 -5.48 7.82
C LEU A 114 1.54 -4.37 8.86
N THR A 115 2.39 -3.35 8.77
CA THR A 115 2.49 -2.25 9.71
C THR A 115 1.75 -0.96 9.25
N ASP A 116 1.12 -0.97 8.07
CA ASP A 116 0.27 0.12 7.59
C ASP A 116 -1.06 0.13 8.35
N PRO A 117 -1.37 1.20 9.12
CA PRO A 117 -2.62 1.30 9.89
C PRO A 117 -3.88 1.22 9.03
N SER A 118 -3.80 1.55 7.74
CA SER A 118 -4.94 1.47 6.81
C SER A 118 -5.50 0.05 6.64
N TYR A 119 -4.76 -1.01 7.06
CA TYR A 119 -5.26 -2.38 7.08
C TYR A 119 -5.95 -2.80 8.39
N ALA A 120 -6.19 -1.89 9.34
CA ALA A 120 -6.93 -2.22 10.56
C ALA A 120 -8.33 -2.78 10.22
N GLY A 121 -8.69 -3.91 10.84
CA GLY A 121 -9.94 -4.63 10.54
C GLY A 121 -9.93 -5.46 9.26
N GLN A 122 -8.80 -5.59 8.56
CA GLN A 122 -8.69 -6.35 7.31
C GLN A 122 -7.75 -7.54 7.43
N PHE A 123 -8.08 -8.62 6.73
CA PHE A 123 -7.19 -9.73 6.46
C PHE A 123 -6.58 -9.54 5.08
N VAL A 124 -5.25 -9.52 5.01
CA VAL A 124 -4.57 -9.30 3.74
C VAL A 124 -4.08 -10.62 3.14
N LEU A 125 -4.60 -10.91 1.96
CA LEU A 125 -4.16 -12.03 1.14
C LEU A 125 -3.08 -11.57 0.18
N PHE A 126 -1.87 -12.12 0.32
CA PHE A 126 -0.75 -11.82 -0.55
C PHE A 126 -0.80 -12.67 -1.82
N THR A 127 -0.81 -12.01 -2.98
CA THR A 127 -0.72 -12.72 -4.27
C THR A 127 0.72 -13.12 -4.60
N CYS A 128 1.72 -12.48 -3.98
CA CYS A 128 3.11 -12.94 -3.99
C CYS A 128 3.19 -14.32 -3.33
N PRO A 129 3.70 -15.37 -4.02
CA PRO A 129 3.60 -16.74 -3.53
C PRO A 129 4.50 -17.04 -2.35
N GLU A 130 5.65 -16.37 -2.21
CA GLU A 130 6.64 -16.59 -1.17
C GLU A 130 6.74 -15.36 -0.27
N ILE A 131 6.42 -15.51 1.01
CA ILE A 131 6.42 -14.45 2.01
C ILE A 131 7.27 -14.87 3.21
N GLY A 132 7.95 -13.93 3.88
CA GLY A 132 8.77 -14.15 5.07
C GLY A 132 10.27 -14.31 4.81
N ASN A 133 10.68 -14.33 3.54
CA ASN A 133 12.09 -14.57 3.14
C ASN A 133 13.06 -13.45 3.56
N VAL A 134 12.61 -12.22 3.73
CA VAL A 134 13.44 -11.09 4.18
C VAL A 134 13.39 -10.86 5.70
N GLY A 135 12.52 -11.60 6.42
CA GLY A 135 12.31 -11.38 7.86
C GLY A 135 11.62 -10.05 8.17
N ILE A 136 11.85 -9.55 9.36
CA ILE A 136 11.39 -8.24 9.85
C ILE A 136 12.62 -7.43 10.26
N ASN A 137 12.63 -6.14 9.94
CA ASN A 137 13.65 -5.17 10.32
C ASN A 137 13.01 -3.91 10.92
N LEU A 138 13.80 -3.05 11.57
CA LEU A 138 13.29 -1.87 12.25
C LEU A 138 13.10 -0.64 11.33
N GLU A 139 13.70 -0.66 10.14
CA GLU A 139 13.71 0.49 9.23
C GLU A 139 12.45 0.56 8.36
N ASP A 140 11.93 -0.61 7.94
CA ASP A 140 10.79 -0.72 7.01
C ASP A 140 9.43 -0.70 7.75
N MET A 141 9.40 -0.21 9.00
CA MET A 141 8.17 -0.04 9.77
C MET A 141 7.42 1.21 9.33
N GLU A 142 6.13 1.07 9.03
CA GLU A 142 5.24 2.18 8.67
C GLU A 142 4.41 2.70 9.87
N SER A 143 4.48 1.98 11.00
CA SER A 143 3.97 2.40 12.31
C SER A 143 4.68 1.62 13.42
N THR A 144 4.31 1.84 14.67
CA THR A 144 4.96 1.19 15.83
C THR A 144 4.56 -0.27 16.04
N GLN A 145 3.54 -0.77 15.34
CA GLN A 145 2.98 -2.12 15.53
C GLN A 145 2.36 -2.66 14.23
N ALA A 146 1.96 -3.94 14.23
CA ALA A 146 1.13 -4.51 13.18
C ALA A 146 -0.32 -4.06 13.35
N HIS A 147 -0.97 -3.67 12.25
CA HIS A 147 -2.38 -3.27 12.25
C HIS A 147 -3.28 -4.23 11.47
N MET A 148 -2.69 -5.05 10.61
CA MET A 148 -3.40 -6.07 9.84
C MET A 148 -4.11 -7.06 10.78
N GLY A 149 -5.39 -7.32 10.56
CA GLY A 149 -6.17 -8.25 11.38
C GLY A 149 -5.79 -9.73 11.20
N GLY A 150 -5.17 -10.08 10.06
CA GLY A 150 -4.71 -11.43 9.76
C GLY A 150 -3.97 -11.52 8.42
N MET A 151 -3.06 -12.49 8.29
CA MET A 151 -2.17 -12.66 7.14
C MET A 151 -2.43 -13.96 6.40
N LEU A 152 -2.72 -13.87 5.09
CA LEU A 152 -3.01 -15.02 4.24
C LEU A 152 -1.94 -15.16 3.15
N VAL A 153 -1.19 -16.28 3.17
CA VAL A 153 -0.08 -16.51 2.25
C VAL A 153 -0.13 -17.89 1.59
N ARG A 154 0.45 -18.00 0.40
CA ARG A 154 0.60 -19.29 -0.29
C ARG A 154 1.66 -20.15 0.38
N HIS A 155 2.86 -19.59 0.53
CA HIS A 155 4.00 -20.23 1.16
C HIS A 155 4.68 -19.27 2.14
N LEU A 156 4.96 -19.76 3.33
CA LEU A 156 5.78 -19.08 4.31
C LEU A 156 7.21 -19.56 4.19
N SER A 157 8.16 -18.65 3.97
CA SER A 157 9.57 -18.97 4.05
C SER A 157 9.98 -19.16 5.51
N LEU A 158 10.48 -20.35 5.82
CA LEU A 158 11.00 -20.67 7.16
C LEU A 158 12.43 -20.16 7.36
N ASN A 159 13.13 -19.82 6.28
CA ASN A 159 14.50 -19.33 6.30
C ASN A 159 14.52 -17.86 5.93
N VAL A 160 15.05 -17.05 6.83
CA VAL A 160 15.29 -15.63 6.59
C VAL A 160 16.66 -15.45 5.95
N SER A 161 16.74 -14.66 4.88
CA SER A 161 17.98 -14.35 4.17
C SER A 161 18.02 -12.87 3.78
N ASN A 162 18.24 -12.00 4.78
CA ASN A 162 18.43 -10.56 4.59
C ASN A 162 19.35 -10.03 5.69
N TYR A 163 20.34 -9.22 5.32
CA TYR A 163 21.32 -8.66 6.26
C TYR A 163 20.70 -7.69 7.29
N ARG A 164 19.55 -7.06 6.97
CA ARG A 164 18.80 -6.16 7.88
C ARG A 164 17.85 -6.89 8.82
N SER A 165 17.65 -8.19 8.66
CA SER A 165 16.66 -8.93 9.45
C SER A 165 17.02 -8.96 10.93
N ALA A 166 16.09 -8.53 11.78
CA ALA A 166 16.18 -8.59 13.24
C ALA A 166 15.46 -9.82 13.82
N MET A 167 14.39 -10.31 13.14
CA MET A 167 13.63 -11.50 13.56
C MET A 167 12.89 -12.13 12.37
N SER A 168 12.31 -13.31 12.59
CA SER A 168 11.45 -13.94 11.59
C SER A 168 10.05 -13.34 11.58
N LEU A 169 9.35 -13.46 10.44
CA LEU A 169 7.95 -13.03 10.33
C LEU A 169 7.01 -13.76 11.32
N PRO A 170 7.08 -15.10 11.52
CA PRO A 170 6.25 -15.76 12.50
C PRO A 170 6.45 -15.26 13.94
N GLU A 171 7.70 -15.02 14.37
CA GLU A 171 8.01 -14.46 15.69
C GLU A 171 7.41 -13.08 15.88
N TYR A 172 7.49 -12.21 14.87
CA TYR A 172 6.90 -10.88 14.91
C TYR A 172 5.37 -10.95 15.02
N LEU A 173 4.71 -11.76 14.18
CA LEU A 173 3.26 -11.93 14.23
C LEU A 173 2.77 -12.48 15.57
N GLU A 174 3.54 -13.40 16.21
CA GLU A 174 3.23 -13.92 17.55
C GLU A 174 3.31 -12.80 18.59
N GLN A 175 4.36 -11.97 18.57
CA GLN A 175 4.50 -10.80 19.45
C GLN A 175 3.40 -9.76 19.26
N GLN A 176 2.93 -9.58 18.03
CA GLN A 176 1.87 -8.63 17.67
C GLN A 176 0.45 -9.21 17.78
N ASN A 177 0.31 -10.45 18.23
CA ASN A 177 -0.97 -11.16 18.34
C ASN A 177 -1.76 -11.25 17.02
N VAL A 178 -1.05 -11.36 15.88
CA VAL A 178 -1.63 -11.50 14.54
C VAL A 178 -1.61 -12.96 14.10
N ILE A 179 -2.74 -13.47 13.63
CA ILE A 179 -2.87 -14.83 13.11
C ILE A 179 -2.49 -14.84 11.62
N GLY A 180 -1.58 -15.74 11.24
CA GLY A 180 -1.25 -16.04 9.86
C GLY A 180 -1.73 -17.44 9.45
N ILE A 181 -2.13 -17.58 8.18
CA ILE A 181 -2.45 -18.87 7.56
C ILE A 181 -1.69 -19.04 6.25
N SER A 182 -0.99 -20.14 6.12
CA SER A 182 -0.22 -20.54 4.93
C SER A 182 -0.75 -21.85 4.32
N GLU A 183 -0.20 -22.24 3.18
CA GLU A 183 -0.56 -23.46 2.43
C GLU A 183 -2.02 -23.45 1.90
N ILE A 184 -2.64 -22.28 1.75
CA ILE A 184 -3.95 -22.07 1.14
C ILE A 184 -3.84 -21.69 -0.34
N ASP A 185 -4.91 -21.89 -1.10
CA ASP A 185 -4.95 -21.48 -2.51
C ASP A 185 -5.28 -19.98 -2.64
N THR A 186 -4.26 -19.13 -2.45
CA THR A 186 -4.39 -17.68 -2.54
C THR A 186 -4.91 -17.21 -3.90
N ARG A 187 -4.56 -17.93 -5.00
CA ARG A 187 -5.06 -17.58 -6.33
C ARG A 187 -6.56 -17.83 -6.46
N ALA A 188 -7.06 -18.95 -5.96
CA ALA A 188 -8.49 -19.25 -6.01
C ALA A 188 -9.30 -18.26 -5.16
N ILE A 189 -8.80 -17.90 -3.97
CA ILE A 189 -9.44 -16.89 -3.10
C ILE A 189 -9.41 -15.51 -3.79
N THR A 190 -8.27 -15.08 -4.36
CA THR A 190 -8.17 -13.81 -5.09
C THR A 190 -9.19 -13.73 -6.24
N ARG A 191 -9.33 -14.80 -7.01
CA ARG A 191 -10.33 -14.85 -8.10
C ARG A 191 -11.76 -14.73 -7.57
N ARG A 192 -12.04 -15.40 -6.45
CA ARG A 192 -13.36 -15.32 -5.78
C ARG A 192 -13.66 -13.89 -5.36
N LEU A 193 -12.76 -13.23 -4.62
CA LEU A 193 -12.93 -11.84 -4.18
C LEU A 193 -13.07 -10.88 -5.36
N ARG A 194 -12.32 -11.07 -6.44
CA ARG A 194 -12.47 -10.26 -7.66
C ARG A 194 -13.85 -10.42 -8.30
N ASP A 195 -14.37 -11.66 -8.33
CA ASP A 195 -15.61 -11.98 -9.01
C ASP A 195 -16.85 -11.64 -8.14
N THR A 196 -16.78 -11.81 -6.81
CA THR A 196 -17.90 -11.54 -5.87
C THR A 196 -17.83 -10.18 -5.18
N GLY A 197 -16.65 -9.64 -4.94
CA GLY A 197 -16.33 -8.49 -4.08
C GLY A 197 -15.57 -8.92 -2.83
N CYS A 198 -15.15 -7.96 -2.01
CA CYS A 198 -14.62 -8.27 -0.68
C CYS A 198 -15.65 -9.03 0.15
N LEU A 199 -15.18 -10.00 0.89
CA LEU A 199 -15.98 -10.83 1.79
C LEU A 199 -15.42 -10.73 3.20
N ASN A 200 -16.31 -10.74 4.19
CA ASN A 200 -15.88 -10.89 5.57
C ASN A 200 -15.47 -12.34 5.84
N GLY A 201 -14.53 -12.52 6.74
CA GLY A 201 -14.02 -13.84 7.06
C GLY A 201 -13.60 -13.98 8.52
N ILE A 202 -13.41 -15.23 8.92
CA ILE A 202 -12.83 -15.64 10.20
C ILE A 202 -11.57 -16.43 9.90
N ILE A 203 -10.47 -16.08 10.56
CA ILE A 203 -9.28 -16.93 10.65
C ILE A 203 -9.29 -17.55 12.05
N THR A 204 -9.18 -18.89 12.13
CA THR A 204 -9.19 -19.55 13.44
C THR A 204 -8.26 -20.76 13.50
N THR A 205 -7.59 -20.91 14.63
CA THR A 205 -6.88 -22.14 15.04
C THR A 205 -7.70 -22.97 16.05
N ASP A 206 -8.91 -22.51 16.40
CA ASP A 206 -9.82 -23.22 17.29
C ASP A 206 -10.61 -24.26 16.50
N ALA A 207 -10.36 -25.53 16.79
CA ALA A 207 -11.05 -26.66 16.17
C ALA A 207 -12.43 -26.93 16.78
N SER A 208 -12.78 -26.31 17.90
CA SER A 208 -14.06 -26.55 18.60
C SER A 208 -15.26 -25.90 17.93
N LYS A 209 -15.05 -24.81 17.16
CA LYS A 209 -16.12 -24.08 16.45
C LYS A 209 -16.49 -24.78 15.15
N SER A 210 -17.78 -24.89 14.86
CA SER A 210 -18.24 -25.41 13.58
C SER A 210 -18.07 -24.36 12.45
N ASP A 211 -18.05 -24.80 11.19
CA ASP A 211 -17.96 -23.90 10.05
C ASP A 211 -19.20 -23.01 9.94
N GLU A 212 -20.38 -23.52 10.31
CA GLU A 212 -21.65 -22.76 10.35
C GLU A 212 -21.60 -21.62 11.38
N GLU A 213 -21.05 -21.86 12.57
CA GLU A 213 -20.84 -20.83 13.59
C GLU A 213 -19.90 -19.75 13.10
N LEU A 214 -18.79 -20.14 12.44
CA LEU A 214 -17.81 -19.20 11.90
C LEU A 214 -18.39 -18.38 10.75
N VAL A 215 -19.21 -18.96 9.87
CA VAL A 215 -19.94 -18.23 8.81
C VAL A 215 -20.91 -17.22 9.42
N ALA A 216 -21.63 -17.58 10.49
CA ALA A 216 -22.53 -16.65 11.17
C ALA A 216 -21.75 -15.47 11.77
N MET A 217 -20.62 -15.72 12.43
CA MET A 217 -19.74 -14.68 12.97
C MET A 217 -19.20 -13.75 11.86
N ALA A 218 -18.81 -14.31 10.70
CA ALA A 218 -18.32 -13.52 9.57
C ALA A 218 -19.40 -12.60 8.99
N LYS A 219 -20.66 -13.06 8.91
CA LYS A 219 -21.81 -12.28 8.43
C LYS A 219 -22.22 -11.15 9.38
N ASP A 220 -22.01 -11.34 10.68
CA ASP A 220 -22.37 -10.34 11.70
C ASP A 220 -21.37 -9.18 11.80
N TRP A 221 -20.22 -9.31 11.15
CA TRP A 221 -19.17 -8.28 11.14
C TRP A 221 -19.23 -7.44 9.87
N THR A 222 -18.89 -6.15 9.98
CA THR A 222 -18.71 -5.24 8.83
C THR A 222 -17.75 -4.11 9.20
N ILE A 223 -16.95 -3.66 8.22
CA ILE A 223 -16.14 -2.46 8.33
C ILE A 223 -16.94 -1.20 7.96
N VAL A 224 -18.04 -1.35 7.21
CA VAL A 224 -18.87 -0.23 6.77
C VAL A 224 -19.59 0.40 7.97
N GLY A 225 -19.47 1.72 8.09
CA GLY A 225 -20.07 2.48 9.17
C GLY A 225 -19.35 2.37 10.52
N LYS A 226 -18.18 1.71 10.59
CA LYS A 226 -17.33 1.69 11.80
C LYS A 226 -16.26 2.77 11.72
N ASP A 227 -16.08 3.51 12.82
CA ASP A 227 -14.95 4.42 13.02
C ASP A 227 -13.69 3.60 13.37
N MET A 228 -12.94 3.23 12.34
CA MET A 228 -11.67 2.53 12.51
C MET A 228 -10.51 3.49 12.78
N ILE A 229 -10.69 4.78 12.51
CA ILE A 229 -9.66 5.82 12.76
C ILE A 229 -9.43 5.98 14.26
N SER A 230 -10.49 5.95 15.07
CA SER A 230 -10.38 6.04 16.53
C SER A 230 -9.56 4.91 17.17
N GLU A 231 -9.38 3.77 16.47
CA GLU A 231 -8.59 2.64 16.95
C GLU A 231 -7.07 2.79 16.66
N VAL A 232 -6.70 3.67 15.72
CA VAL A 232 -5.30 3.78 15.23
C VAL A 232 -4.69 5.16 15.43
N THR A 233 -5.47 6.20 15.67
CA THR A 233 -5.00 7.58 15.88
C THR A 233 -4.18 7.70 17.15
N CYS A 234 -3.25 8.67 17.19
CA CYS A 234 -2.50 8.97 18.40
C CYS A 234 -3.41 9.52 19.51
N ALA A 235 -3.01 9.27 20.77
CA ALA A 235 -3.78 9.76 21.95
C ALA A 235 -3.53 11.24 22.22
N GLU A 236 -2.31 11.72 21.97
CA GLU A 236 -1.87 13.09 22.22
C GLU A 236 -1.02 13.59 21.06
N PRO A 237 -0.94 14.92 20.85
CA PRO A 237 -0.05 15.50 19.84
C PRO A 237 1.41 15.17 20.10
N TYR A 238 2.17 14.98 19.01
CA TYR A 238 3.62 14.80 19.09
C TYR A 238 4.33 15.44 17.88
N GLU A 239 5.63 15.70 18.07
CA GLU A 239 6.48 16.24 16.99
C GLU A 239 7.18 15.08 16.25
N TRP A 240 7.30 15.20 14.93
CA TRP A 240 8.07 14.29 14.10
C TRP A 240 9.20 15.01 13.40
N SER A 241 10.42 14.48 13.48
CA SER A 241 11.63 15.12 12.94
C SER A 241 12.45 14.23 12.00
N ASP A 242 12.18 12.91 11.98
CA ASP A 242 13.01 11.96 11.28
C ASP A 242 12.74 11.99 9.77
N PRO A 243 13.73 12.36 8.93
CA PRO A 243 13.61 12.30 7.47
C PRO A 243 13.84 10.89 6.96
N THR A 244 13.65 10.67 5.66
CA THR A 244 14.11 9.46 4.98
C THR A 244 15.62 9.28 5.19
N GLY A 245 16.05 8.05 5.51
CA GLY A 245 17.47 7.74 5.70
C GLY A 245 18.31 8.10 4.47
N GLU A 246 19.55 8.54 4.67
CA GLU A 246 20.42 9.04 3.58
C GLU A 246 20.60 8.04 2.43
N GLU A 247 20.69 6.75 2.73
CA GLU A 247 20.83 5.68 1.73
C GLU A 247 19.57 5.44 0.90
N TRP A 248 18.39 5.86 1.39
CA TRP A 248 17.09 5.71 0.74
C TRP A 248 16.54 7.01 0.17
N GLU A 249 17.31 8.12 0.29
CA GLU A 249 16.88 9.41 -0.18
C GLU A 249 17.16 9.61 -1.68
N TRP A 250 16.09 9.71 -2.48
CA TRP A 250 16.16 9.89 -3.93
C TRP A 250 15.92 11.33 -4.40
N ALA A 251 15.39 12.21 -3.53
CA ALA A 251 15.08 13.62 -3.85
C ALA A 251 16.15 14.59 -3.31
N ALA A 252 17.42 14.34 -3.60
CA ALA A 252 18.56 15.04 -3.02
C ALA A 252 18.54 16.58 -3.19
N GLU A 253 17.86 17.11 -4.19
CA GLU A 253 17.86 18.55 -4.51
C GLU A 253 16.87 19.37 -3.67
N ALA A 254 15.81 18.75 -3.13
CA ALA A 254 14.80 19.44 -2.34
C ALA A 254 15.28 19.87 -0.94
N LYS A 255 16.33 19.23 -0.42
CA LYS A 255 16.82 19.34 0.97
C LYS A 255 17.41 20.68 1.37
N ALA A 256 17.89 21.51 0.44
CA ALA A 256 18.81 22.59 0.78
C ALA A 256 18.17 23.91 1.24
N SER A 257 16.90 24.20 0.91
CA SER A 257 16.39 25.58 1.01
C SER A 257 15.34 25.87 2.09
N THR A 258 14.81 24.85 2.78
CA THR A 258 13.63 25.06 3.65
C THR A 258 13.69 24.48 5.05
N LYS A 259 14.85 23.99 5.52
CA LYS A 259 14.98 23.29 6.80
C LYS A 259 14.34 24.07 7.95
N GLY A 260 13.20 23.57 8.47
CA GLY A 260 12.46 24.14 9.60
C GLY A 260 11.68 25.43 9.31
N SER A 261 11.53 25.85 8.05
CA SER A 261 10.86 27.11 7.69
C SER A 261 9.33 26.98 7.53
N LEU A 262 8.83 25.76 7.32
CA LEU A 262 7.41 25.48 7.17
C LEU A 262 6.92 24.55 8.27
N HIS A 263 5.77 24.85 8.83
CA HIS A 263 5.11 24.04 9.85
C HIS A 263 3.90 23.32 9.23
N VAL A 264 3.93 22.00 9.25
CA VAL A 264 2.82 21.15 8.84
C VAL A 264 2.18 20.55 10.08
N VAL A 265 0.87 20.71 10.24
CA VAL A 265 0.10 19.94 11.23
C VAL A 265 -0.59 18.79 10.49
N ALA A 266 -0.35 17.57 10.94
CA ALA A 266 -0.87 16.35 10.32
C ALA A 266 -1.94 15.72 11.22
N TYR A 267 -3.18 15.63 10.73
CA TYR A 267 -4.21 14.81 11.37
C TYR A 267 -3.86 13.32 11.19
N ASP A 268 -3.73 12.63 12.30
CA ASP A 268 -3.42 11.20 12.35
C ASP A 268 -4.71 10.36 12.20
N PHE A 269 -4.99 9.95 10.98
CA PHE A 269 -6.03 8.97 10.70
C PHE A 269 -5.50 7.52 10.68
N GLY A 270 -4.25 7.33 11.07
CA GLY A 270 -3.44 6.13 10.93
C GLY A 270 -2.28 6.41 9.98
N VAL A 271 -1.51 7.48 10.29
CA VAL A 271 -0.46 8.00 9.41
C VAL A 271 0.71 7.03 9.28
N LYS A 272 1.11 6.75 8.04
CA LYS A 272 2.33 5.98 7.76
C LYS A 272 3.57 6.83 8.03
N HIS A 273 4.58 6.23 8.65
CA HIS A 273 5.84 6.89 8.97
C HIS A 273 6.51 7.49 7.73
N ASN A 274 6.40 6.84 6.57
CA ASN A 274 7.07 7.35 5.37
C ASN A 274 6.44 8.64 4.82
N ILE A 275 5.16 8.91 5.07
CA ILE A 275 4.54 10.22 4.76
C ILE A 275 5.23 11.33 5.54
N MET A 276 5.44 11.12 6.84
CA MET A 276 6.10 12.08 7.71
C MET A 276 7.59 12.22 7.39
N ARG A 277 8.28 11.08 7.11
CA ARG A 277 9.68 11.09 6.65
C ARG A 277 9.85 11.91 5.37
N ARG A 278 8.94 11.77 4.40
CA ARG A 278 8.99 12.56 3.16
C ARG A 278 8.84 14.05 3.44
N LEU A 279 7.84 14.47 4.20
CA LEU A 279 7.67 15.89 4.58
C LEU A 279 8.88 16.44 5.34
N ALA A 280 9.46 15.65 6.26
CA ALA A 280 10.69 16.03 6.96
C ALA A 280 11.89 16.15 6.01
N SER A 281 12.01 15.27 5.01
CA SER A 281 13.03 15.35 3.95
C SER A 281 12.90 16.63 3.11
N PHE A 282 11.69 17.12 2.90
CA PHE A 282 11.43 18.43 2.27
C PHE A 282 11.64 19.61 3.23
N GLY A 283 12.09 19.36 4.48
CA GLY A 283 12.48 20.37 5.46
C GLY A 283 11.33 20.93 6.27
N CYS A 284 10.18 20.29 6.30
CA CYS A 284 9.05 20.69 7.14
C CYS A 284 9.28 20.28 8.61
N ARG A 285 8.83 21.11 9.55
CA ARG A 285 8.55 20.73 10.93
C ARG A 285 7.15 20.16 10.99
N ILE A 286 6.95 19.03 11.63
CA ILE A 286 5.68 18.31 11.61
C ILE A 286 5.19 18.14 13.04
N THR A 287 3.95 18.59 13.30
CA THR A 287 3.19 18.26 14.52
C THR A 287 2.07 17.31 14.12
N VAL A 288 2.08 16.10 14.65
CA VAL A 288 1.03 15.11 14.44
C VAL A 288 -0.02 15.26 15.54
N VAL A 289 -1.29 15.29 15.17
CA VAL A 289 -2.41 15.52 16.10
C VAL A 289 -3.47 14.42 15.99
N PRO A 290 -4.19 14.10 17.09
CA PRO A 290 -5.29 13.15 17.03
C PRO A 290 -6.35 13.53 15.98
N ALA A 291 -6.96 12.52 15.36
CA ALA A 291 -8.00 12.70 14.35
C ALA A 291 -9.18 13.55 14.80
N SER A 292 -9.51 13.49 16.10
CA SER A 292 -10.62 14.21 16.73
C SER A 292 -10.28 15.61 17.20
N MET A 293 -9.01 16.05 17.10
CA MET A 293 -8.61 17.40 17.57
C MET A 293 -9.39 18.48 16.82
N PRO A 294 -10.05 19.43 17.54
CA PRO A 294 -10.81 20.48 16.88
C PRO A 294 -9.96 21.35 15.96
N ALA A 295 -10.52 21.74 14.81
CA ALA A 295 -9.86 22.61 13.83
C ALA A 295 -9.34 23.91 14.46
N ALA A 296 -10.06 24.51 15.43
CA ALA A 296 -9.64 25.74 16.11
C ALA A 296 -8.34 25.55 16.91
N GLU A 297 -8.14 24.39 17.55
CA GLU A 297 -6.92 24.08 18.30
C GLU A 297 -5.75 23.86 17.35
N VAL A 298 -5.99 23.19 16.23
CA VAL A 298 -4.99 22.98 15.17
C VAL A 298 -4.56 24.29 14.54
N MET A 299 -5.52 25.19 14.23
CA MET A 299 -5.22 26.51 13.68
C MET A 299 -4.47 27.43 14.68
N ALA A 300 -4.69 27.25 15.99
CA ALA A 300 -3.95 27.97 17.03
C ALA A 300 -2.45 27.59 17.09
N MET A 301 -2.04 26.48 16.46
CA MET A 301 -0.62 26.09 16.31
C MET A 301 0.10 26.86 15.19
N ASP A 302 -0.59 27.77 14.49
CA ASP A 302 -0.09 28.58 13.36
C ASP A 302 0.59 27.72 12.27
N PRO A 303 -0.13 26.76 11.66
CA PRO A 303 0.40 25.92 10.59
C PRO A 303 0.59 26.71 9.29
N ASP A 304 1.65 26.40 8.54
CA ASP A 304 1.82 26.84 7.16
C ASP A 304 1.01 25.97 6.18
N GLY A 305 0.66 24.75 6.60
CA GLY A 305 -0.21 23.82 5.87
C GLY A 305 -0.69 22.67 6.73
N ILE A 306 -1.77 22.01 6.31
CA ILE A 306 -2.37 20.89 7.02
C ILE A 306 -2.41 19.66 6.12
N LEU A 307 -1.99 18.52 6.69
CA LEU A 307 -2.09 17.20 6.10
C LEU A 307 -3.25 16.43 6.73
N PHE A 308 -4.17 15.92 5.93
CA PHE A 308 -5.10 14.86 6.29
C PHE A 308 -4.52 13.54 5.81
N SER A 309 -4.10 12.67 6.74
CA SER A 309 -3.32 11.48 6.43
C SER A 309 -4.17 10.33 5.84
N ASN A 310 -3.49 9.24 5.48
CA ASN A 310 -4.10 7.95 5.21
C ASN A 310 -4.74 7.36 6.47
N GLY A 311 -5.59 6.33 6.30
CA GLY A 311 -6.21 5.63 7.41
C GLY A 311 -7.19 4.54 6.97
N PRO A 312 -7.67 3.71 7.92
CA PRO A 312 -8.55 2.60 7.67
C PRO A 312 -10.03 2.99 7.62
N GLY A 313 -10.84 2.12 7.03
CA GLY A 313 -12.27 2.10 7.22
C GLY A 313 -13.08 2.94 6.25
N ASP A 314 -14.27 3.33 6.70
CA ASP A 314 -15.29 4.06 5.93
C ASP A 314 -15.20 5.56 6.25
N PRO A 315 -14.91 6.44 5.27
CA PRO A 315 -14.84 7.88 5.52
C PRO A 315 -16.17 8.48 6.02
N SER A 316 -17.30 7.82 5.75
CA SER A 316 -18.60 8.28 6.23
C SER A 316 -18.85 7.99 7.72
N ALA A 317 -18.01 7.16 8.33
CA ALA A 317 -18.08 6.85 9.77
C ALA A 317 -17.39 7.91 10.65
N VAL A 318 -16.69 8.88 10.05
CA VAL A 318 -15.89 9.89 10.76
C VAL A 318 -16.32 11.32 10.44
N PRO A 319 -17.58 11.72 10.73
CA PRO A 319 -18.09 13.04 10.40
C PRO A 319 -17.31 14.19 11.05
N TYR A 320 -16.70 13.96 12.22
CA TYR A 320 -15.84 14.93 12.89
C TYR A 320 -14.62 15.33 12.04
N ALA A 321 -14.04 14.39 11.28
CA ALA A 321 -12.93 14.68 10.38
C ALA A 321 -13.37 15.56 9.19
N VAL A 322 -14.57 15.29 8.65
CA VAL A 322 -15.18 16.11 7.59
C VAL A 322 -15.50 17.52 8.07
N GLU A 323 -16.01 17.68 9.30
CA GLU A 323 -16.31 18.97 9.90
C GLU A 323 -15.03 19.79 10.16
N ASN A 324 -13.97 19.14 10.69
CA ASN A 324 -12.66 19.77 10.84
C ASN A 324 -12.09 20.21 9.49
N ALA A 325 -12.18 19.36 8.46
CA ALA A 325 -11.74 19.72 7.12
C ALA A 325 -12.48 20.94 6.55
N LYS A 326 -13.82 21.00 6.70
CA LYS A 326 -14.62 22.15 6.28
C LYS A 326 -14.23 23.45 6.98
N ALA A 327 -13.90 23.38 8.26
CA ALA A 327 -13.49 24.55 9.06
C ALA A 327 -12.10 25.09 8.69
N ILE A 328 -11.24 24.25 8.09
CA ILE A 328 -9.85 24.56 7.71
C ILE A 328 -9.74 25.05 6.26
N LEU A 329 -10.62 24.55 5.38
CA LEU A 329 -10.57 24.87 3.95
C LEU A 329 -10.62 26.38 3.68
N GLY A 330 -9.62 26.85 2.88
CA GLY A 330 -9.46 28.26 2.54
C GLY A 330 -8.58 29.08 3.49
N GLU A 331 -8.33 28.60 4.72
CA GLU A 331 -7.50 29.29 5.71
C GLU A 331 -6.00 29.07 5.44
N VAL A 332 -5.60 27.82 5.18
CA VAL A 332 -4.23 27.41 4.88
C VAL A 332 -4.22 26.37 3.77
N PRO A 333 -3.06 26.14 3.11
CA PRO A 333 -2.89 25.01 2.18
C PRO A 333 -3.19 23.66 2.83
N VAL A 334 -3.92 22.80 2.10
CA VAL A 334 -4.35 21.48 2.57
C VAL A 334 -3.94 20.41 1.59
N PHE A 335 -3.38 19.31 2.14
CA PHE A 335 -3.10 18.10 1.39
C PHE A 335 -3.80 16.89 2.01
N GLY A 336 -4.49 16.09 1.20
CA GLY A 336 -5.16 14.85 1.64
C GLY A 336 -4.62 13.63 0.94
N ILE A 337 -4.23 12.60 1.71
CA ILE A 337 -3.71 11.33 1.19
C ILE A 337 -4.67 10.20 1.57
N CYS A 338 -5.11 9.40 0.60
CA CYS A 338 -5.94 8.21 0.77
C CYS A 338 -7.23 8.49 1.57
N MET A 339 -7.32 8.18 2.86
CA MET A 339 -8.46 8.55 3.72
C MET A 339 -8.67 10.06 3.74
N GLY A 340 -7.58 10.85 3.81
CA GLY A 340 -7.65 12.32 3.74
C GLY A 340 -8.22 12.83 2.42
N HIS A 341 -7.95 12.17 1.29
CA HIS A 341 -8.59 12.46 0.00
C HIS A 341 -10.10 12.23 0.07
N GLN A 342 -10.54 11.14 0.70
CA GLN A 342 -11.96 10.79 0.81
C GLN A 342 -12.71 11.75 1.76
N VAL A 343 -12.12 12.08 2.90
CA VAL A 343 -12.63 13.07 3.86
C VAL A 343 -12.75 14.44 3.22
N LEU A 344 -11.72 14.89 2.49
CA LEU A 344 -11.76 16.16 1.76
C LEU A 344 -12.78 16.13 0.62
N GLY A 345 -12.94 15.00 -0.08
CA GLY A 345 -13.98 14.82 -1.09
C GLY A 345 -15.38 15.06 -0.51
N GLN A 346 -15.67 14.52 0.69
CA GLN A 346 -16.91 14.79 1.40
C GLN A 346 -16.99 16.24 1.91
N ALA A 347 -15.88 16.82 2.38
CA ALA A 347 -15.85 18.22 2.80
C ALA A 347 -16.11 19.20 1.65
N PHE A 348 -15.69 18.87 0.43
CA PHE A 348 -16.02 19.61 -0.80
C PHE A 348 -17.50 19.48 -1.19
N GLY A 349 -18.24 18.57 -0.59
CA GLY A 349 -19.66 18.31 -0.89
C GLY A 349 -19.89 17.10 -1.80
N GLY A 350 -18.85 16.31 -2.09
CA GLY A 350 -18.94 15.07 -2.84
C GLY A 350 -19.40 13.87 -2.02
N GLU A 351 -19.66 12.76 -2.70
CA GLU A 351 -20.03 11.47 -2.13
C GLU A 351 -18.89 10.47 -2.27
N THR A 352 -18.80 9.54 -1.31
CA THR A 352 -17.92 8.37 -1.39
C THR A 352 -18.72 7.09 -1.55
N PHE A 353 -18.11 6.07 -2.15
CA PHE A 353 -18.73 4.76 -2.34
C PHE A 353 -17.72 3.65 -2.14
N LYS A 354 -18.21 2.47 -1.73
CA LYS A 354 -17.37 1.28 -1.57
C LYS A 354 -17.10 0.62 -2.93
N LEU A 355 -15.83 0.37 -3.23
CA LEU A 355 -15.40 -0.39 -4.41
C LEU A 355 -15.72 -1.87 -4.22
N LYS A 356 -15.86 -2.59 -5.32
CA LYS A 356 -16.20 -4.02 -5.29
C LYS A 356 -15.18 -4.85 -4.52
N PHE A 357 -13.88 -4.61 -4.74
CA PHE A 357 -12.78 -5.35 -4.09
C PHE A 357 -11.60 -4.45 -3.71
N GLY A 358 -11.80 -3.13 -3.76
CA GLY A 358 -10.76 -2.15 -3.43
C GLY A 358 -9.59 -2.10 -4.43
N HIS A 359 -8.65 -1.23 -4.12
CA HIS A 359 -7.36 -1.15 -4.80
C HIS A 359 -6.26 -1.40 -3.79
N HIS A 360 -5.51 -2.52 -3.97
CA HIS A 360 -4.41 -2.90 -3.08
C HIS A 360 -3.25 -3.45 -3.88
N GLY A 361 -2.11 -2.74 -3.84
CA GLY A 361 -0.88 -3.13 -4.54
C GLY A 361 -0.04 -1.95 -5.00
N GLY A 362 1.22 -2.21 -5.32
CA GLY A 362 2.20 -1.21 -5.78
C GLY A 362 2.35 -1.12 -7.30
N ASN A 363 1.30 -1.42 -8.07
CA ASN A 363 1.38 -1.59 -9.52
C ASN A 363 0.20 -0.98 -10.28
N HIS A 364 -0.50 0.01 -9.70
CA HIS A 364 -1.64 0.65 -10.33
C HIS A 364 -1.21 1.88 -11.15
N PRO A 365 -1.54 1.93 -12.45
CA PRO A 365 -1.25 3.09 -13.28
C PRO A 365 -2.25 4.21 -13.01
N VAL A 366 -1.75 5.40 -12.72
CA VAL A 366 -2.54 6.62 -12.52
C VAL A 366 -2.08 7.67 -13.51
N ARG A 367 -3.02 8.33 -14.18
CA ARG A 367 -2.73 9.45 -15.08
C ARG A 367 -2.97 10.77 -14.36
N GLY A 368 -1.93 11.58 -14.24
CA GLY A 368 -1.96 12.93 -13.68
C GLY A 368 -2.37 14.02 -14.70
N PRO A 369 -2.44 15.28 -14.26
CA PRO A 369 -2.93 16.40 -15.05
C PRO A 369 -2.06 16.73 -16.27
N SER A 370 -0.75 16.45 -16.21
CA SER A 370 0.18 16.61 -17.35
C SER A 370 0.01 15.54 -18.43
N GLY A 371 -0.83 14.54 -18.23
CA GLY A 371 -0.94 13.35 -19.07
C GLY A 371 0.11 12.28 -18.78
N ARG A 372 1.07 12.54 -17.87
CA ARG A 372 2.04 11.55 -17.39
C ARG A 372 1.30 10.43 -16.67
N VAL A 373 1.76 9.20 -16.91
CA VAL A 373 1.30 8.01 -16.18
C VAL A 373 2.35 7.66 -15.14
N GLU A 374 1.90 7.50 -13.93
CA GLU A 374 2.68 7.08 -12.76
C GLU A 374 2.23 5.70 -12.33
N ILE A 375 3.16 4.89 -11.83
CA ILE A 375 2.81 3.63 -11.17
C ILE A 375 2.73 3.91 -9.68
N SER A 376 1.58 3.65 -9.10
CA SER A 376 1.26 4.04 -7.72
C SER A 376 1.02 2.86 -6.80
N SER A 377 1.24 3.11 -5.52
CA SER A 377 0.82 2.23 -4.42
C SER A 377 -0.60 2.58 -3.99
N GLN A 378 -1.44 1.56 -3.83
CA GLN A 378 -2.86 1.69 -3.49
C GLN A 378 -3.20 0.82 -2.28
N ASN A 379 -4.01 1.37 -1.37
CA ASN A 379 -4.60 0.64 -0.25
C ASN A 379 -5.89 1.32 0.20
N HIS A 380 -6.99 1.08 -0.52
CA HIS A 380 -8.29 1.63 -0.15
C HIS A 380 -9.46 0.81 -0.69
N ASN A 381 -10.56 0.76 0.06
CA ASN A 381 -11.83 0.12 -0.33
C ASN A 381 -12.91 1.12 -0.74
N PHE A 382 -12.71 2.40 -0.48
CA PHE A 382 -13.65 3.47 -0.84
C PHE A 382 -13.01 4.42 -1.84
N ALA A 383 -13.83 5.10 -2.62
CA ALA A 383 -13.41 6.11 -3.59
C ALA A 383 -14.41 7.27 -3.62
N VAL A 384 -13.96 8.44 -4.04
CA VAL A 384 -14.81 9.61 -4.29
C VAL A 384 -15.52 9.45 -5.62
N LYS A 385 -16.82 9.78 -5.66
CA LYS A 385 -17.66 9.76 -6.86
C LYS A 385 -17.51 11.09 -7.61
N PRO A 386 -16.84 11.10 -8.79
CA PRO A 386 -16.53 12.35 -9.49
C PRO A 386 -17.75 13.21 -9.82
N ASP A 387 -18.83 12.57 -10.25
CA ASP A 387 -20.08 13.24 -10.67
C ASP A 387 -20.83 13.95 -9.52
N SER A 388 -20.45 13.67 -8.27
CA SER A 388 -21.02 14.32 -7.08
C SER A 388 -20.29 15.60 -6.66
N LEU A 389 -19.11 15.85 -7.23
CA LEU A 389 -18.28 16.99 -6.87
C LEU A 389 -18.83 18.31 -7.43
N PRO A 390 -18.68 19.44 -6.71
CA PRO A 390 -18.92 20.76 -7.25
C PRO A 390 -18.03 21.04 -8.46
N LYS A 391 -18.48 21.95 -9.35
CA LYS A 391 -17.75 22.30 -10.59
C LYS A 391 -16.41 22.99 -10.35
N GLU A 392 -16.23 23.57 -9.19
CA GLU A 392 -15.00 24.25 -8.75
C GLU A 392 -13.91 23.27 -8.33
N VAL A 393 -14.27 22.01 -8.09
CA VAL A 393 -13.34 20.92 -7.76
C VAL A 393 -12.97 20.17 -9.04
N GLU A 394 -11.69 20.15 -9.36
CA GLU A 394 -11.17 19.50 -10.54
C GLU A 394 -10.64 18.10 -10.18
N VAL A 395 -11.05 17.06 -10.93
CA VAL A 395 -10.43 15.75 -10.87
C VAL A 395 -9.08 15.81 -11.56
N SER A 396 -8.00 15.76 -10.78
CA SER A 396 -6.63 15.91 -11.27
C SER A 396 -6.00 14.60 -11.70
N HIS A 397 -6.35 13.49 -11.06
CA HIS A 397 -5.76 12.17 -11.31
C HIS A 397 -6.84 11.11 -11.52
N ILE A 398 -6.59 10.17 -12.42
CA ILE A 398 -7.50 9.07 -12.78
C ILE A 398 -6.74 7.74 -12.71
N ASN A 399 -7.29 6.77 -12.00
CA ASN A 399 -6.82 5.39 -12.05
C ASN A 399 -7.16 4.78 -13.41
N LEU A 400 -6.16 4.28 -14.12
CA LEU A 400 -6.34 3.76 -15.49
C LEU A 400 -6.86 2.33 -15.54
N ASN A 401 -6.95 1.63 -14.40
CA ASN A 401 -7.53 0.28 -14.36
C ASN A 401 -9.07 0.32 -14.50
N ASP A 402 -9.72 1.32 -13.92
CA ASP A 402 -11.19 1.39 -13.83
C ASP A 402 -11.80 2.79 -13.99
N GLY A 403 -10.98 3.82 -14.13
CA GLY A 403 -11.44 5.20 -14.33
C GLY A 403 -11.86 5.91 -13.03
N THR A 404 -11.61 5.35 -11.86
CA THR A 404 -11.93 5.99 -10.58
C THR A 404 -11.13 7.26 -10.35
N CYS A 405 -11.70 8.20 -9.57
CA CYS A 405 -11.03 9.41 -9.12
C CYS A 405 -9.81 9.04 -8.27
N ALA A 406 -8.62 9.46 -8.70
CA ALA A 406 -7.37 9.20 -8.01
C ALA A 406 -6.72 10.47 -7.45
N GLY A 407 -7.33 11.65 -7.64
CA GLY A 407 -6.89 12.90 -7.06
C GLY A 407 -7.80 14.07 -7.45
N MET A 408 -7.82 15.08 -6.59
CA MET A 408 -8.61 16.30 -6.79
C MET A 408 -7.78 17.53 -6.43
N VAL A 409 -8.10 18.65 -7.07
CA VAL A 409 -7.61 19.97 -6.69
C VAL A 409 -8.80 20.94 -6.54
N TYR A 410 -8.72 21.79 -5.52
CA TYR A 410 -9.66 22.89 -5.33
C TYR A 410 -8.86 24.18 -5.15
N PRO A 411 -8.47 24.84 -6.28
CA PRO A 411 -7.53 25.97 -6.26
C PRO A 411 -7.96 27.13 -5.35
N ALA A 412 -9.25 27.47 -5.37
CA ALA A 412 -9.80 28.56 -4.54
C ALA A 412 -9.64 28.31 -3.03
N MET A 413 -9.59 27.03 -2.62
CA MET A 413 -9.41 26.62 -1.23
C MET A 413 -7.97 26.19 -0.92
N ARG A 414 -7.04 26.34 -1.88
CA ARG A 414 -5.65 25.87 -1.75
C ARG A 414 -5.56 24.41 -1.27
N ALA A 415 -6.41 23.55 -1.84
CA ALA A 415 -6.49 22.15 -1.47
C ALA A 415 -6.08 21.24 -2.64
N MET A 416 -5.27 20.23 -2.33
CA MET A 416 -4.91 19.15 -3.23
C MET A 416 -5.07 17.80 -2.52
N THR A 417 -5.44 16.77 -3.27
CA THR A 417 -5.65 15.44 -2.71
C THR A 417 -5.24 14.35 -3.67
N ILE A 418 -4.79 13.23 -3.16
CA ILE A 418 -4.52 12.00 -3.91
C ILE A 418 -5.05 10.78 -3.16
N GLN A 419 -5.65 9.84 -3.91
CA GLN A 419 -6.25 8.62 -3.35
C GLN A 419 -5.20 7.54 -3.04
N TYR A 420 -4.09 7.57 -3.73
CA TYR A 420 -2.99 6.62 -3.62
C TYR A 420 -1.90 7.12 -2.67
N HIS A 421 -0.85 6.31 -2.48
CA HIS A 421 0.23 6.56 -1.53
C HIS A 421 1.48 7.09 -2.25
N PRO A 422 1.74 8.42 -2.24
CA PRO A 422 2.91 9.02 -2.90
C PRO A 422 4.22 8.67 -2.20
N GLU A 423 4.14 8.33 -0.90
CA GLU A 423 5.26 7.88 -0.09
C GLU A 423 5.72 6.47 -0.43
N ALA A 424 4.92 5.71 -1.23
CA ALA A 424 5.12 4.29 -1.49
C ALA A 424 5.11 3.44 -0.19
N SER A 425 6.17 2.70 0.09
CA SER A 425 6.34 1.87 1.30
C SER A 425 5.15 0.94 1.61
N PRO A 426 4.97 -0.11 0.75
CA PRO A 426 5.80 -0.47 -0.41
C PRO A 426 5.33 0.19 -1.71
N GLY A 427 6.21 0.20 -2.70
CA GLY A 427 5.84 0.56 -4.07
C GLY A 427 6.85 1.47 -4.76
N PRO A 428 6.56 1.89 -5.99
CA PRO A 428 7.38 2.84 -6.74
C PRO A 428 7.22 4.27 -6.23
N HIS A 429 8.24 5.10 -6.47
CA HIS A 429 8.31 6.49 -5.99
C HIS A 429 7.92 7.53 -7.06
N ASP A 430 7.22 7.11 -8.11
CA ASP A 430 6.82 7.98 -9.23
C ASP A 430 6.04 9.22 -8.78
N SER A 431 5.32 9.10 -7.67
CA SER A 431 4.40 10.11 -7.16
C SER A 431 4.99 11.00 -6.05
N ASP A 432 6.24 10.79 -5.66
CA ASP A 432 6.93 11.61 -4.64
C ASP A 432 6.86 13.13 -4.91
N PRO A 433 6.85 13.63 -6.17
CA PRO A 433 6.67 15.04 -6.45
C PRO A 433 5.42 15.70 -5.85
N CYS A 434 4.40 14.94 -5.47
CA CYS A 434 3.22 15.48 -4.77
C CYS A 434 3.57 16.18 -3.44
N PHE A 435 4.62 15.72 -2.75
CA PHE A 435 5.10 16.39 -1.54
C PHE A 435 5.76 17.73 -1.85
N GLU A 436 6.51 17.82 -2.96
CA GLU A 436 7.09 19.08 -3.42
C GLU A 436 6.01 20.08 -3.82
N ASP A 437 4.97 19.64 -4.54
CA ASP A 437 3.82 20.46 -4.92
C ASP A 437 3.14 21.07 -3.68
N PHE A 438 2.94 20.30 -2.62
CA PHE A 438 2.41 20.79 -1.36
C PHE A 438 3.30 21.83 -0.69
N VAL A 439 4.62 21.59 -0.66
CA VAL A 439 5.61 22.54 -0.13
C VAL A 439 5.62 23.84 -0.94
N VAL A 440 5.52 23.77 -2.27
CA VAL A 440 5.42 24.95 -3.15
C VAL A 440 4.16 25.76 -2.83
N MET A 441 3.03 25.08 -2.65
CA MET A 441 1.75 25.72 -2.30
C MET A 441 1.83 26.44 -0.95
N MET A 442 2.44 25.83 0.09
CA MET A 442 2.66 26.47 1.39
C MET A 442 3.57 27.70 1.30
N LYS A 443 4.68 27.61 0.54
CA LYS A 443 5.59 28.75 0.31
C LYS A 443 4.87 29.92 -0.37
N ALA A 444 4.02 29.65 -1.33
CA ALA A 444 3.24 30.69 -2.01
C ALA A 444 2.26 31.37 -1.05
N ALA A 445 1.48 30.60 -0.29
CA ALA A 445 0.54 31.13 0.69
C ALA A 445 1.23 31.97 1.80
N LYS A 446 2.40 31.50 2.29
CA LYS A 446 3.17 32.23 3.30
C LYS A 446 3.68 33.60 2.80
N ARG A 447 4.09 33.67 1.52
CA ARG A 447 4.49 34.95 0.90
C ARG A 447 3.31 35.91 0.76
N GLU A 448 2.13 35.42 0.39
CA GLU A 448 0.91 36.24 0.30
C GLU A 448 0.50 36.83 1.65
N LYS A 449 0.65 36.06 2.76
CA LYS A 449 0.37 36.55 4.14
C LYS A 449 1.38 37.61 4.62
N ALA A 450 2.59 37.67 4.04
CA ALA A 450 3.66 38.58 4.46
C ALA A 450 3.59 39.94 3.74
N ILE A 451 2.71 40.13 2.73
CA ILE A 451 2.46 41.36 1.98
C ILE A 451 1.24 42.08 2.57
#